data_3a844bb881bd2439476b8fbab9319066
#
_entry.id   3a844bb881bd2439476b8fbab9319066
#
_cell.length_a   1.000
_cell.length_b   1.000
_cell.length_c   1.000
_cell.angle_alpha   90.00
_cell.angle_beta   90.00
_cell.angle_gamma   90.00
#
_symmetry.space_group_name_H-M   'P 1'
#
loop_
_entity.id
_entity.type
_entity.pdbx_description
1 polymer ?
#
loop_
_entity_poly.entity_id
_entity_poly.type
_entity_poly.pdbx_seq_one_letter_code
_entity_poly.pdbx_strand_id
1 'polypeptide(L)'
;MSEGSPAPAAPWRLQVVLLGFVTIGAFGLVLYGFGAFVSPIRDDTGWSNASISAAFAIATVVGGIMSLGTGRMLDRVGAQPVMLVALVAGSALLVLSSTADDAWLFVAAWGAGGAITSAGLYYNATMAVTARITTPVERPKAYTWLTVIGGLASPIAFPLAGAFVEAWGWRAAIRAMVGFMVVCTVPALIWVRGDRKVLAAPAAHDTHGFADVASAIRSPLVRRWLFASSAAMAGLVAIQVHHVGAIEATGVSIGLASTMAGIRGLLSLPGRAAAATVTSRVGIVNALRLTYVTMTLGTLALVAAGAIAWVWVFVVLTGLAFGSVSPLQGLYSAELYGQRRIGSLLGMQQVVIGAAGAAGPFVLGFTIDATGGYTTLLVIATVLQLIALVSYREPTDRGVAP
;
A
#
# COMPACT_ATOMS: atom_id res chain seq x y z
N MET A 1 21.87 -45.21 5.88
CA MET A 1 21.50 -43.80 6.18
C MET A 1 20.10 -43.61 5.69
N SER A 2 19.10 -43.62 6.59
CA SER A 2 17.69 -43.41 6.26
C SER A 2 17.50 -41.95 5.92
N GLU A 3 17.19 -41.64 4.66
CA GLU A 3 16.68 -40.34 4.28
C GLU A 3 15.40 -40.07 5.09
N GLY A 4 15.49 -39.14 6.02
CA GLY A 4 14.36 -38.73 6.83
C GLY A 4 13.24 -38.23 5.90
N SER A 5 12.10 -38.89 5.96
CA SER A 5 10.88 -38.47 5.27
C SER A 5 10.62 -36.99 5.57
N PRO A 6 10.46 -36.12 4.56
CA PRO A 6 10.21 -34.72 4.81
C PRO A 6 8.94 -34.56 5.67
N ALA A 7 9.02 -33.77 6.72
CA ALA A 7 7.89 -33.51 7.61
C ALA A 7 6.65 -33.10 6.79
N PRO A 8 5.45 -33.57 7.14
CA PRO A 8 4.24 -33.27 6.39
C PRO A 8 4.03 -31.76 6.26
N ALA A 9 3.74 -31.31 5.05
CA ALA A 9 3.47 -29.88 4.79
C ALA A 9 2.29 -29.41 5.64
N ALA A 10 2.43 -28.25 6.26
CA ALA A 10 1.33 -27.64 7.01
C ALA A 10 0.09 -27.45 6.11
N PRO A 11 -1.14 -27.60 6.65
CA PRO A 11 -2.36 -27.40 5.86
C PRO A 11 -2.36 -25.99 5.25
N TRP A 12 -2.87 -25.84 4.01
CA TRP A 12 -2.84 -24.57 3.28
C TRP A 12 -3.40 -23.38 4.08
N ARG A 13 -4.41 -23.64 4.92
CA ARG A 13 -5.01 -22.61 5.79
C ARG A 13 -4.00 -21.98 6.74
N LEU A 14 -3.17 -22.78 7.39
CA LEU A 14 -2.11 -22.28 8.26
C LEU A 14 -1.06 -21.52 7.46
N GLN A 15 -0.67 -22.03 6.29
CA GLN A 15 0.31 -21.35 5.43
C GLN A 15 -0.21 -19.98 4.97
N VAL A 16 -1.50 -19.86 4.64
CA VAL A 16 -2.14 -18.57 4.27
C VAL A 16 -2.19 -17.59 5.45
N VAL A 17 -2.46 -18.07 6.66
CA VAL A 17 -2.41 -17.25 7.87
C VAL A 17 -0.99 -16.72 8.09
N LEU A 18 0.03 -17.57 7.97
CA LEU A 18 1.43 -17.15 8.09
C LEU A 18 1.83 -16.13 7.02
N LEU A 19 1.39 -16.31 5.77
CA LEU A 19 1.59 -15.31 4.70
C LEU A 19 0.86 -14.00 5.00
N GLY A 20 -0.27 -14.05 5.68
CA GLY A 20 -0.96 -12.86 6.19
C GLY A 20 -0.12 -12.10 7.22
N PHE A 21 0.54 -12.80 8.15
CA PHE A 21 1.48 -12.17 9.09
C PHE A 21 2.70 -11.57 8.38
N VAL A 22 3.26 -12.24 7.37
CA VAL A 22 4.32 -11.65 6.52
C VAL A 22 3.86 -10.31 5.96
N THR A 23 2.64 -10.27 5.43
CA THR A 23 2.05 -9.05 4.88
C THR A 23 1.89 -7.98 5.96
N ILE A 24 1.42 -8.33 7.17
CA ILE A 24 1.30 -7.39 8.30
C ILE A 24 2.67 -6.79 8.65
N GLY A 25 3.71 -7.60 8.79
CA GLY A 25 5.04 -7.13 9.15
C GLY A 25 5.64 -6.20 8.10
N ALA A 26 5.60 -6.60 6.84
CA ALA A 26 6.21 -5.86 5.75
C ALA A 26 5.47 -4.54 5.44
N PHE A 27 4.14 -4.58 5.26
CA PHE A 27 3.33 -3.37 5.09
C PHE A 27 3.36 -2.49 6.34
N GLY A 28 3.36 -3.14 7.52
CA GLY A 28 3.40 -2.45 8.80
C GLY A 28 4.62 -1.55 8.94
N LEU A 29 5.80 -2.02 8.56
CA LEU A 29 7.03 -1.23 8.64
C LEU A 29 7.14 -0.22 7.49
N VAL A 30 7.11 -0.71 6.24
CA VAL A 30 7.53 0.10 5.09
C VAL A 30 6.45 1.08 4.61
N LEU A 31 5.17 0.70 4.74
CA LEU A 31 4.07 1.55 4.27
C LEU A 31 3.42 2.36 5.40
N TYR A 32 3.02 1.68 6.48
CA TYR A 32 2.23 2.32 7.54
C TYR A 32 3.12 2.95 8.62
N GLY A 33 4.11 2.23 9.13
CA GLY A 33 5.04 2.73 10.15
C GLY A 33 5.82 3.95 9.67
N PHE A 34 6.12 4.04 8.37
CA PHE A 34 6.83 5.18 7.81
C PHE A 34 6.18 6.52 8.17
N GLY A 35 4.85 6.62 8.09
CA GLY A 35 4.14 7.85 8.44
C GLY A 35 4.31 8.29 9.90
N ALA A 36 4.55 7.36 10.82
CA ALA A 36 4.83 7.68 12.21
C ALA A 36 6.28 8.13 12.45
N PHE A 37 7.19 7.89 11.49
CA PHE A 37 8.59 8.27 11.62
C PHE A 37 8.90 9.66 11.04
N VAL A 38 8.07 10.20 10.14
CA VAL A 38 8.40 11.42 9.38
C VAL A 38 8.65 12.63 10.28
N SER A 39 7.72 12.99 11.18
CA SER A 39 7.91 14.14 12.08
C SER A 39 9.03 13.92 13.09
N PRO A 40 9.17 12.76 13.77
CA PRO A 40 10.30 12.53 14.67
C PRO A 40 11.68 12.58 14.00
N ILE A 41 11.79 12.09 12.75
CA ILE A 41 13.04 12.19 11.98
C ILE A 41 13.34 13.66 11.68
N ARG A 42 12.37 14.42 11.16
CA ARG A 42 12.53 15.84 10.87
C ARG A 42 12.96 16.63 12.09
N ASP A 43 12.29 16.39 13.22
CA ASP A 43 12.50 17.16 14.45
C ASP A 43 13.87 16.87 15.12
N ASP A 44 14.36 15.62 14.97
CA ASP A 44 15.68 15.22 15.49
C ASP A 44 16.84 15.64 14.56
N THR A 45 16.63 15.58 13.24
CA THR A 45 17.72 15.74 12.25
C THR A 45 17.70 17.07 11.52
N GLY A 46 16.57 17.77 11.49
CA GLY A 46 16.37 18.96 10.68
C GLY A 46 16.23 18.68 9.17
N TRP A 47 16.11 17.40 8.75
CA TRP A 47 15.92 17.07 7.33
C TRP A 47 14.53 17.50 6.85
N SER A 48 14.44 17.89 5.56
CA SER A 48 13.18 18.30 4.96
C SER A 48 12.19 17.13 4.84
N ASN A 49 10.89 17.43 4.96
CA ASN A 49 9.83 16.43 4.74
C ASN A 49 9.91 15.82 3.33
N ALA A 50 10.30 16.62 2.34
CA ALA A 50 10.53 16.16 0.98
C ALA A 50 11.64 15.11 0.92
N SER A 51 12.81 15.37 1.55
CA SER A 51 13.93 14.42 1.58
C SER A 51 13.54 13.12 2.27
N ILE A 52 12.87 13.19 3.43
CA ILE A 52 12.41 11.99 4.14
C ILE A 52 11.42 11.21 3.27
N SER A 53 10.44 11.89 2.66
CA SER A 53 9.42 11.25 1.81
C SER A 53 9.99 10.67 0.51
N ALA A 54 11.16 11.15 0.03
CA ALA A 54 11.86 10.56 -1.09
C ALA A 54 12.25 9.11 -0.83
N ALA A 55 12.59 8.75 0.41
CA ALA A 55 12.88 7.37 0.80
C ALA A 55 11.67 6.46 0.56
N PHE A 56 10.47 6.92 0.93
CA PHE A 56 9.21 6.21 0.69
C PHE A 56 8.90 6.09 -0.82
N ALA A 57 9.09 7.17 -1.56
CA ALA A 57 8.85 7.19 -3.01
C ALA A 57 9.77 6.19 -3.73
N ILE A 58 11.06 6.16 -3.41
CA ILE A 58 12.03 5.22 -3.97
C ILE A 58 11.64 3.78 -3.60
N ALA A 59 11.34 3.51 -2.30
CA ALA A 59 10.92 2.19 -1.85
C ALA A 59 9.70 1.68 -2.65
N THR A 60 8.74 2.55 -2.91
CA THR A 60 7.50 2.20 -3.61
C THR A 60 7.72 1.98 -5.11
N VAL A 61 8.42 2.91 -5.79
CA VAL A 61 8.65 2.82 -7.24
C VAL A 61 9.58 1.67 -7.58
N VAL A 62 10.74 1.62 -6.93
CA VAL A 62 11.75 0.57 -7.19
C VAL A 62 11.22 -0.80 -6.78
N GLY A 63 10.52 -0.89 -5.64
CA GLY A 63 9.87 -2.12 -5.19
C GLY A 63 8.80 -2.61 -6.16
N GLY A 64 8.01 -1.70 -6.73
CA GLY A 64 7.04 -2.00 -7.79
C GLY A 64 7.72 -2.58 -9.03
N ILE A 65 8.81 -1.97 -9.50
CA ILE A 65 9.60 -2.47 -10.63
C ILE A 65 10.21 -3.85 -10.32
N MET A 66 10.83 -4.03 -9.15
CA MET A 66 11.41 -5.30 -8.73
C MET A 66 10.36 -6.42 -8.64
N SER A 67 9.13 -6.09 -8.22
CA SER A 67 8.05 -7.06 -8.09
C SER A 67 7.62 -7.69 -9.43
N LEU A 68 7.88 -7.03 -10.57
CA LEU A 68 7.68 -7.62 -11.90
C LEU A 68 8.55 -8.86 -12.13
N GLY A 69 9.73 -8.92 -11.51
CA GLY A 69 10.64 -10.06 -11.56
C GLY A 69 10.35 -11.13 -10.51
N THR A 70 9.66 -10.77 -9.43
CA THR A 70 9.44 -11.64 -8.28
C THR A 70 8.70 -12.93 -8.66
N GLY A 71 7.69 -12.86 -9.52
CA GLY A 71 6.97 -14.03 -10.01
C GLY A 71 7.90 -15.05 -10.66
N ARG A 72 8.80 -14.61 -11.55
CA ARG A 72 9.79 -15.49 -12.21
C ARG A 72 10.81 -16.06 -11.23
N MET A 73 11.23 -15.28 -10.25
CA MET A 73 12.12 -15.76 -9.19
C MET A 73 11.45 -16.84 -8.34
N LEU A 74 10.20 -16.62 -7.93
CA LEU A 74 9.39 -17.60 -7.23
C LEU A 74 9.24 -18.89 -8.03
N ASP A 75 9.13 -18.83 -9.37
CA ASP A 75 9.06 -20.02 -10.23
C ASP A 75 10.39 -20.79 -10.29
N ARG A 76 11.51 -20.07 -10.30
CA ARG A 76 12.85 -20.67 -10.45
C ARG A 76 13.41 -21.23 -9.15
N VAL A 77 13.34 -20.47 -8.07
CA VAL A 77 14.01 -20.82 -6.81
C VAL A 77 13.05 -21.15 -5.65
N GLY A 78 11.74 -20.94 -5.84
CA GLY A 78 10.72 -21.17 -4.82
C GLY A 78 10.49 -19.99 -3.88
N ALA A 79 9.50 -20.11 -3.00
CA ALA A 79 9.06 -19.03 -2.11
C ALA A 79 10.09 -18.71 -1.01
N GLN A 80 10.63 -19.74 -0.37
CA GLN A 80 11.51 -19.56 0.79
C GLN A 80 12.78 -18.74 0.49
N PRO A 81 13.58 -19.00 -0.56
CA PRO A 81 14.76 -18.19 -0.86
C PRO A 81 14.41 -16.73 -1.19
N VAL A 82 13.32 -16.49 -1.94
CA VAL A 82 12.88 -15.15 -2.27
C VAL A 82 12.50 -14.35 -1.03
N MET A 83 11.69 -14.96 -0.14
CA MET A 83 11.27 -14.33 1.11
C MET A 83 12.44 -14.14 2.09
N LEU A 84 13.38 -15.11 2.14
CA LEU A 84 14.57 -15.02 2.99
C LEU A 84 15.48 -13.88 2.56
N VAL A 85 15.77 -13.77 1.26
CA VAL A 85 16.59 -12.66 0.73
C VAL A 85 15.91 -11.32 0.99
N ALA A 86 14.60 -11.23 0.76
CA ALA A 86 13.84 -10.01 1.02
C ALA A 86 13.84 -9.64 2.51
N LEU A 87 13.71 -10.62 3.40
CA LEU A 87 13.76 -10.40 4.85
C LEU A 87 15.17 -9.94 5.28
N VAL A 88 16.21 -10.68 4.92
CA VAL A 88 17.58 -10.41 5.40
C VAL A 88 18.14 -9.12 4.80
N ALA A 89 18.13 -8.99 3.47
CA ALA A 89 18.67 -7.79 2.82
C ALA A 89 17.80 -6.55 3.10
N GLY A 90 16.47 -6.70 3.07
CA GLY A 90 15.56 -5.61 3.41
C GLY A 90 15.74 -5.15 4.85
N SER A 91 15.78 -6.08 5.82
CA SER A 91 16.03 -5.75 7.23
C SER A 91 17.37 -5.09 7.47
N ALA A 92 18.44 -5.59 6.86
CA ALA A 92 19.79 -5.02 7.03
C ALA A 92 19.84 -3.55 6.56
N LEU A 93 19.26 -3.25 5.40
CA LEU A 93 19.20 -1.88 4.87
C LEU A 93 18.27 -0.97 5.68
N LEU A 94 17.11 -1.48 6.13
CA LEU A 94 16.21 -0.72 6.99
C LEU A 94 16.83 -0.45 8.37
N VAL A 95 17.60 -1.39 8.93
CA VAL A 95 18.39 -1.13 10.14
C VAL A 95 19.50 -0.12 9.86
N LEU A 96 20.18 -0.22 8.71
CA LEU A 96 21.18 0.77 8.30
C LEU A 96 20.57 2.17 8.19
N SER A 97 19.35 2.33 7.68
CA SER A 97 18.70 3.64 7.64
C SER A 97 18.52 4.27 9.03
N SER A 98 18.36 3.44 10.06
CA SER A 98 18.25 3.93 11.45
C SER A 98 19.57 4.44 12.06
N THR A 99 20.69 4.23 11.40
CA THR A 99 22.02 4.72 11.83
C THR A 99 22.47 5.92 10.99
N ALA A 100 21.63 6.38 10.06
CA ALA A 100 22.00 7.48 9.17
C ALA A 100 22.15 8.81 9.93
N ASP A 101 23.27 9.50 9.66
CA ASP A 101 23.55 10.84 10.14
C ASP A 101 23.35 11.90 9.06
N ASP A 102 23.13 11.46 7.80
CA ASP A 102 22.78 12.32 6.67
C ASP A 102 21.53 11.78 5.92
N ALA A 103 20.80 12.71 5.29
CA ALA A 103 19.56 12.40 4.61
C ALA A 103 19.77 11.44 3.41
N TRP A 104 20.93 11.49 2.74
CA TRP A 104 21.19 10.66 1.56
C TRP A 104 21.34 9.20 1.93
N LEU A 105 22.07 8.92 3.03
CA LEU A 105 22.20 7.56 3.54
C LEU A 105 20.85 7.01 3.96
N PHE A 106 20.03 7.82 4.66
CA PHE A 106 18.68 7.43 5.03
C PHE A 106 17.82 7.10 3.80
N VAL A 107 17.80 8.01 2.81
CA VAL A 107 17.01 7.85 1.57
C VAL A 107 17.47 6.61 0.80
N ALA A 108 18.77 6.41 0.65
CA ALA A 108 19.31 5.25 -0.07
C ALA A 108 19.01 3.93 0.66
N ALA A 109 19.28 3.89 1.96
CA ALA A 109 19.13 2.67 2.76
C ALA A 109 17.65 2.31 2.96
N TRP A 110 16.78 3.26 3.33
CA TRP A 110 15.34 3.02 3.44
C TRP A 110 14.73 2.70 2.08
N GLY A 111 15.07 3.48 1.04
CA GLY A 111 14.57 3.28 -0.31
C GLY A 111 14.89 1.88 -0.85
N ALA A 112 16.14 1.45 -0.76
CA ALA A 112 16.56 0.13 -1.20
C ALA A 112 15.99 -0.99 -0.31
N GLY A 113 16.06 -0.83 1.02
CA GLY A 113 15.53 -1.80 1.98
C GLY A 113 14.03 -2.00 1.83
N GLY A 114 13.27 -0.91 1.72
CA GLY A 114 11.84 -0.93 1.49
C GLY A 114 11.48 -1.53 0.12
N ALA A 115 12.24 -1.23 -0.93
CA ALA A 115 12.05 -1.80 -2.26
C ALA A 115 12.22 -3.33 -2.26
N ILE A 116 13.29 -3.84 -1.67
CA ILE A 116 13.56 -5.28 -1.56
C ILE A 116 12.48 -5.96 -0.71
N THR A 117 12.11 -5.35 0.43
CA THR A 117 11.05 -5.85 1.32
C THR A 117 9.72 -5.93 0.58
N SER A 118 9.33 -4.86 -0.12
CA SER A 118 8.04 -4.81 -0.83
C SER A 118 7.99 -5.79 -2.01
N ALA A 119 9.08 -5.97 -2.73
CA ALA A 119 9.15 -6.92 -3.84
C ALA A 119 8.97 -8.38 -3.40
N GLY A 120 9.50 -8.76 -2.22
CA GLY A 120 9.50 -10.16 -1.79
C GLY A 120 8.49 -10.52 -0.69
N LEU A 121 7.92 -9.54 0.03
CA LEU A 121 7.06 -9.80 1.20
C LEU A 121 5.66 -9.14 1.12
N TYR A 122 5.38 -8.31 0.11
CA TYR A 122 4.05 -7.70 -0.08
C TYR A 122 3.07 -8.66 -0.78
N TYR A 123 1.83 -8.20 -0.98
CA TYR A 123 0.77 -8.99 -1.61
C TYR A 123 1.17 -9.62 -2.94
N ASN A 124 1.99 -8.97 -3.76
CA ASN A 124 2.44 -9.53 -5.03
C ASN A 124 3.16 -10.87 -4.84
N ALA A 125 4.04 -10.95 -3.84
CA ALA A 125 4.74 -12.19 -3.49
C ALA A 125 3.85 -13.17 -2.73
N THR A 126 3.15 -12.70 -1.67
CA THR A 126 2.35 -13.60 -0.81
C THR A 126 1.14 -14.17 -1.53
N MET A 127 0.49 -13.43 -2.45
CA MET A 127 -0.57 -13.96 -3.32
C MET A 127 -0.02 -14.97 -4.33
N ALA A 128 1.15 -14.70 -4.92
CA ALA A 128 1.79 -15.64 -5.84
C ALA A 128 2.15 -16.96 -5.13
N VAL A 129 2.62 -16.89 -3.88
CA VAL A 129 2.87 -18.09 -3.05
C VAL A 129 1.54 -18.78 -2.71
N THR A 130 0.52 -18.03 -2.31
CA THR A 130 -0.82 -18.56 -2.00
C THR A 130 -1.40 -19.32 -3.21
N ALA A 131 -1.22 -18.81 -4.42
CA ALA A 131 -1.68 -19.49 -5.64
C ALA A 131 -1.01 -20.87 -5.85
N ARG A 132 0.23 -21.06 -5.35
CA ARG A 132 0.99 -22.31 -5.49
C ARG A 132 0.66 -23.35 -4.43
N ILE A 133 0.19 -22.92 -3.27
CA ILE A 133 -0.15 -23.82 -2.14
C ILE A 133 -1.64 -24.16 -2.09
N THR A 134 -2.46 -23.61 -3.01
CA THR A 134 -3.93 -23.80 -3.05
C THR A 134 -4.39 -24.30 -4.41
N THR A 135 -5.43 -25.13 -4.41
CA THR A 135 -6.13 -25.53 -5.63
C THR A 135 -6.96 -24.35 -6.21
N PRO A 136 -7.34 -24.38 -7.50
CA PRO A 136 -8.20 -23.36 -8.08
C PRO A 136 -9.51 -23.11 -7.32
N VAL A 137 -10.08 -24.16 -6.70
CA VAL A 137 -11.33 -24.08 -5.92
C VAL A 137 -11.11 -23.38 -4.56
N GLU A 138 -9.96 -23.62 -3.93
CA GLU A 138 -9.62 -23.04 -2.61
C GLU A 138 -9.10 -21.60 -2.72
N ARG A 139 -8.49 -21.24 -3.85
CA ARG A 139 -7.77 -19.98 -4.07
C ARG A 139 -8.58 -18.73 -3.75
N PRO A 140 -9.86 -18.57 -4.16
CA PRO A 140 -10.63 -17.39 -3.81
C PRO A 140 -10.76 -17.20 -2.29
N LYS A 141 -11.03 -18.29 -1.57
CA LYS A 141 -11.12 -18.27 -0.11
C LYS A 141 -9.77 -17.95 0.54
N ALA A 142 -8.70 -18.51 0.04
CA ALA A 142 -7.34 -18.25 0.52
C ALA A 142 -6.94 -16.78 0.33
N TYR A 143 -7.24 -16.18 -0.83
CA TYR A 143 -7.00 -14.76 -1.09
C TYR A 143 -7.83 -13.86 -0.16
N THR A 144 -9.08 -14.22 0.11
CA THR A 144 -9.91 -13.50 1.08
C THR A 144 -9.27 -13.52 2.46
N TRP A 145 -8.86 -14.67 2.97
CA TRP A 145 -8.17 -14.79 4.25
C TRP A 145 -6.88 -13.97 4.30
N LEU A 146 -6.04 -14.11 3.27
CA LEU A 146 -4.79 -13.36 3.16
C LEU A 146 -5.01 -11.84 3.23
N THR A 147 -6.01 -11.34 2.48
CA THR A 147 -6.29 -9.90 2.42
C THR A 147 -6.97 -9.36 3.68
N VAL A 148 -7.81 -10.17 4.34
CA VAL A 148 -8.41 -9.81 5.63
C VAL A 148 -7.32 -9.70 6.71
N ILE A 149 -6.45 -10.71 6.82
CA ILE A 149 -5.36 -10.72 7.81
C ILE A 149 -4.40 -9.56 7.51
N GLY A 150 -3.93 -9.43 6.27
CA GLY A 150 -3.02 -8.34 5.89
C GLY A 150 -3.64 -6.95 6.02
N GLY A 151 -4.98 -6.84 5.97
CA GLY A 151 -5.71 -5.60 6.25
C GLY A 151 -5.56 -5.10 7.69
N LEU A 152 -5.15 -5.98 8.61
CA LEU A 152 -4.83 -5.60 9.99
C LEU A 152 -3.45 -4.92 10.13
N ALA A 153 -2.68 -4.80 9.04
CA ALA A 153 -1.36 -4.18 9.08
C ALA A 153 -1.41 -2.75 9.63
N SER A 154 -2.31 -1.91 9.13
CA SER A 154 -2.38 -0.50 9.56
C SER A 154 -2.89 -0.33 11.00
N PRO A 155 -3.97 -1.00 11.47
CA PRO A 155 -4.41 -0.87 12.85
C PRO A 155 -3.41 -1.41 13.88
N ILE A 156 -2.51 -2.30 13.48
CA ILE A 156 -1.44 -2.82 14.35
C ILE A 156 -0.19 -1.94 14.27
N ALA A 157 0.27 -1.65 13.05
CA ALA A 157 1.58 -1.04 12.86
C ALA A 157 1.64 0.45 13.26
N PHE A 158 0.58 1.22 13.01
CA PHE A 158 0.58 2.63 13.41
C PHE A 158 0.71 2.81 14.93
N PRO A 159 -0.17 2.21 15.78
CA PRO A 159 -0.02 2.35 17.22
C PRO A 159 1.31 1.81 17.72
N LEU A 160 1.78 0.67 17.18
CA LEU A 160 3.03 0.05 17.57
C LEU A 160 4.23 0.95 17.24
N ALA A 161 4.29 1.50 16.02
CA ALA A 161 5.35 2.43 15.61
C ALA A 161 5.33 3.70 16.45
N GLY A 162 4.15 4.29 16.70
CA GLY A 162 4.01 5.47 17.54
C GLY A 162 4.46 5.23 18.98
N ALA A 163 4.06 4.11 19.58
CA ALA A 163 4.48 3.73 20.93
C ALA A 163 6.02 3.53 21.02
N PHE A 164 6.63 2.91 20.01
CA PHE A 164 8.07 2.74 19.96
C PHE A 164 8.81 4.07 19.77
N VAL A 165 8.27 4.97 18.94
CA VAL A 165 8.84 6.32 18.78
C VAL A 165 8.77 7.09 20.08
N GLU A 166 7.63 7.07 20.77
CA GLU A 166 7.42 7.78 22.02
C GLU A 166 8.34 7.25 23.14
N ALA A 167 8.53 5.93 23.19
CA ALA A 167 9.34 5.29 24.22
C ALA A 167 10.85 5.37 23.97
N TRP A 168 11.31 5.26 22.73
CA TRP A 168 12.73 5.02 22.42
C TRP A 168 13.29 5.89 21.29
N GLY A 169 12.50 6.81 20.74
CA GLY A 169 12.85 7.62 19.58
C GLY A 169 12.83 6.83 18.26
N TRP A 170 12.90 7.55 17.15
CA TRP A 170 12.67 6.99 15.82
C TRP A 170 13.71 5.94 15.38
N ARG A 171 14.99 6.12 15.76
CA ARG A 171 16.07 5.17 15.43
C ARG A 171 15.82 3.79 16.03
N ALA A 172 15.47 3.73 17.30
CA ALA A 172 15.16 2.47 17.98
C ALA A 172 13.81 1.91 17.54
N ALA A 173 12.83 2.77 17.25
CA ALA A 173 11.53 2.38 16.74
C ALA A 173 11.63 1.69 15.37
N ILE A 174 12.46 2.18 14.45
CA ILE A 174 12.72 1.49 13.16
C ILE A 174 13.28 0.08 13.42
N ARG A 175 14.28 -0.07 14.29
CA ARG A 175 14.87 -1.38 14.62
C ARG A 175 13.85 -2.32 15.25
N ALA A 176 13.02 -1.82 16.15
CA ALA A 176 11.96 -2.59 16.78
C ALA A 176 10.90 -3.05 15.77
N MET A 177 10.51 -2.18 14.84
CA MET A 177 9.58 -2.52 13.76
C MET A 177 10.20 -3.51 12.75
N VAL A 178 11.52 -3.45 12.50
CA VAL A 178 12.23 -4.50 11.75
C VAL A 178 12.16 -5.82 12.52
N GLY A 179 12.39 -5.81 13.82
CA GLY A 179 12.21 -6.99 14.69
C GLY A 179 10.79 -7.56 14.59
N PHE A 180 9.77 -6.71 14.65
CA PHE A 180 8.37 -7.11 14.44
C PHE A 180 8.16 -7.78 13.08
N MET A 181 8.69 -7.20 11.99
CA MET A 181 8.63 -7.80 10.65
C MET A 181 9.31 -9.17 10.60
N VAL A 182 10.47 -9.32 11.25
CA VAL A 182 11.19 -10.61 11.36
C VAL A 182 10.33 -11.65 12.10
N VAL A 183 9.77 -11.29 13.25
CA VAL A 183 8.88 -12.18 14.03
C VAL A 183 7.67 -12.61 13.19
N CYS A 184 7.06 -11.72 12.43
CA CYS A 184 5.95 -12.03 11.55
C CYS A 184 6.34 -12.93 10.37
N THR A 185 7.59 -12.86 9.88
CA THR A 185 8.01 -13.53 8.64
C THR A 185 8.69 -14.88 8.89
N VAL A 186 9.46 -15.04 9.95
CA VAL A 186 10.20 -16.27 10.26
C VAL A 186 9.32 -17.53 10.31
N PRO A 187 8.12 -17.51 10.91
CA PRO A 187 7.24 -18.70 10.88
C PRO A 187 6.87 -19.11 9.44
N ALA A 188 6.65 -18.15 8.55
CA ALA A 188 6.36 -18.47 7.15
C ALA A 188 7.56 -19.12 6.45
N LEU A 189 8.78 -18.66 6.72
CA LEU A 189 10.01 -19.28 6.18
C LEU A 189 10.18 -20.73 6.62
N ILE A 190 9.69 -21.08 7.81
CA ILE A 190 9.81 -22.45 8.36
C ILE A 190 8.72 -23.38 7.79
N TRP A 191 7.47 -22.92 7.76
CA TRP A 191 6.31 -23.78 7.51
C TRP A 191 5.64 -23.58 6.14
N VAL A 192 5.87 -22.47 5.43
CA VAL A 192 5.32 -22.29 4.07
C VAL A 192 6.20 -23.05 3.09
N ARG A 193 5.71 -24.19 2.62
CA ARG A 193 6.36 -25.01 1.59
C ARG A 193 5.49 -24.98 0.34
N GLY A 194 5.84 -24.12 -0.59
CA GLY A 194 5.26 -24.15 -1.92
C GLY A 194 5.71 -25.43 -2.62
N ASP A 195 4.76 -26.30 -2.97
CA ASP A 195 5.08 -27.48 -3.74
C ASP A 195 5.58 -27.08 -5.13
N ARG A 196 6.82 -27.40 -5.48
CA ARG A 196 7.43 -27.11 -6.80
C ARG A 196 6.65 -27.72 -7.97
N LYS A 197 5.69 -28.62 -7.68
CA LYS A 197 4.95 -29.39 -8.69
C LYS A 197 3.62 -28.80 -9.11
N VAL A 198 3.08 -27.79 -8.42
CA VAL A 198 1.92 -27.04 -8.90
C VAL A 198 2.41 -25.90 -9.78
N LEU A 199 3.17 -26.28 -10.81
CA LEU A 199 3.64 -25.37 -11.81
C LEU A 199 2.49 -24.87 -12.68
N ALA A 200 2.34 -23.57 -12.65
CA ALA A 200 2.19 -22.75 -13.84
C ALA A 200 1.40 -23.42 -14.98
N ALA A 201 0.09 -23.19 -15.02
CA ALA A 201 -0.43 -22.84 -16.35
C ALA A 201 0.48 -21.68 -16.82
N PRO A 202 1.14 -21.82 -17.98
CA PRO A 202 1.93 -20.71 -18.51
C PRO A 202 0.99 -19.52 -18.52
N ALA A 203 1.41 -18.43 -17.85
CA ALA A 203 0.74 -17.15 -18.06
C ALA A 203 0.74 -16.99 -19.57
N ALA A 204 -0.43 -16.97 -20.16
CA ALA A 204 -0.57 -16.75 -21.59
C ALA A 204 0.24 -15.49 -21.85
N HIS A 205 1.36 -15.62 -22.57
CA HIS A 205 2.16 -14.48 -22.98
C HIS A 205 1.26 -13.75 -23.95
N ASP A 206 0.56 -12.75 -23.42
CA ASP A 206 -0.29 -11.87 -24.21
C ASP A 206 0.65 -11.02 -25.07
N THR A 207 0.95 -11.54 -26.27
CA THR A 207 1.86 -10.92 -27.26
C THR A 207 1.32 -9.58 -27.76
N HIS A 208 0.07 -9.25 -27.41
CA HIS A 208 -0.60 -8.02 -27.82
C HIS A 208 -0.55 -6.89 -26.76
N GLY A 209 0.04 -7.10 -25.60
CA GLY A 209 -0.01 -6.17 -24.45
C GLY A 209 0.37 -4.72 -24.78
N PHE A 210 1.44 -4.49 -25.55
CA PHE A 210 1.86 -3.13 -25.92
C PHE A 210 0.92 -2.46 -26.92
N ALA A 211 0.40 -3.19 -27.90
CA ALA A 211 -0.55 -2.67 -28.89
C ALA A 211 -1.89 -2.32 -28.21
N ASP A 212 -2.34 -3.17 -27.29
CA ASP A 212 -3.56 -2.93 -26.50
C ASP A 212 -3.43 -1.71 -25.60
N VAL A 213 -2.29 -1.53 -24.93
CA VAL A 213 -1.99 -0.35 -24.10
C VAL A 213 -1.97 0.91 -24.99
N ALA A 214 -1.28 0.89 -26.13
CA ALA A 214 -1.21 2.01 -27.04
C ALA A 214 -2.59 2.39 -27.61
N SER A 215 -3.43 1.41 -27.91
CA SER A 215 -4.82 1.65 -28.37
C SER A 215 -5.69 2.24 -27.26
N ALA A 216 -5.58 1.70 -26.05
CA ALA A 216 -6.38 2.12 -24.90
C ALA A 216 -6.06 3.57 -24.49
N ILE A 217 -4.78 3.98 -24.49
CA ILE A 217 -4.38 5.36 -24.16
C ILE A 217 -4.94 6.39 -25.15
N ARG A 218 -5.29 5.97 -26.37
CA ARG A 218 -5.96 6.86 -27.33
C ARG A 218 -7.39 7.19 -26.92
N SER A 219 -8.06 6.35 -26.14
CA SER A 219 -9.40 6.59 -25.64
C SER A 219 -9.41 7.78 -24.66
N PRO A 220 -10.24 8.82 -24.90
CA PRO A 220 -10.37 9.95 -23.99
C PRO A 220 -10.86 9.53 -22.59
N LEU A 221 -11.69 8.48 -22.51
CA LEU A 221 -12.24 7.98 -21.26
C LEU A 221 -11.15 7.30 -20.43
N VAL A 222 -10.26 6.48 -21.05
CA VAL A 222 -9.12 5.85 -20.39
C VAL A 222 -8.13 6.90 -19.88
N ARG A 223 -7.79 7.91 -20.70
CA ARG A 223 -6.91 8.99 -20.25
C ARG A 223 -7.51 9.77 -19.07
N ARG A 224 -8.80 10.07 -19.12
CA ARG A 224 -9.51 10.75 -18.05
C ARG A 224 -9.52 9.90 -16.76
N TRP A 225 -9.76 8.62 -16.88
CA TRP A 225 -9.69 7.66 -15.78
C TRP A 225 -8.29 7.61 -15.15
N LEU A 226 -7.25 7.45 -15.96
CA LEU A 226 -5.86 7.42 -15.47
C LEU A 226 -5.48 8.74 -14.79
N PHE A 227 -5.84 9.88 -15.37
CA PHE A 227 -5.58 11.20 -14.79
C PHE A 227 -6.30 11.36 -13.45
N ALA A 228 -7.60 11.09 -13.40
CA ALA A 228 -8.40 11.21 -12.19
C ALA A 228 -7.88 10.31 -11.06
N SER A 229 -7.60 9.05 -11.38
CA SER A 229 -7.09 8.09 -10.41
C SER A 229 -5.66 8.41 -9.96
N SER A 230 -4.81 8.93 -10.85
CA SER A 230 -3.47 9.39 -10.49
C SER A 230 -3.49 10.59 -9.57
N ALA A 231 -4.33 11.59 -9.86
CA ALA A 231 -4.51 12.76 -9.00
C ALA A 231 -5.01 12.34 -7.60
N ALA A 232 -6.06 11.51 -7.56
CA ALA A 232 -6.58 10.99 -6.31
C ALA A 232 -5.54 10.21 -5.51
N MET A 233 -4.78 9.35 -6.17
CA MET A 233 -3.79 8.50 -5.51
C MET A 233 -2.61 9.32 -4.97
N ALA A 234 -2.15 10.33 -5.70
CA ALA A 234 -1.12 11.24 -5.22
C ALA A 234 -1.53 11.94 -3.91
N GLY A 235 -2.74 12.50 -3.85
CA GLY A 235 -3.28 13.13 -2.65
C GLY A 235 -3.52 12.13 -1.51
N LEU A 236 -4.05 10.94 -1.83
CA LEU A 236 -4.35 9.90 -0.85
C LEU A 236 -3.08 9.38 -0.18
N VAL A 237 -2.03 9.07 -0.95
CA VAL A 237 -0.77 8.55 -0.40
C VAL A 237 0.01 9.67 0.31
N ALA A 238 -0.07 10.91 -0.15
CA ALA A 238 0.49 12.05 0.59
C ALA A 238 -0.15 12.19 1.98
N ILE A 239 -1.48 12.12 2.07
CA ILE A 239 -2.17 12.07 3.37
C ILE A 239 -1.72 10.84 4.16
N GLN A 240 -1.61 9.67 3.52
CA GLN A 240 -1.22 8.42 4.19
C GLN A 240 0.17 8.51 4.86
N VAL A 241 1.09 9.24 4.28
CA VAL A 241 2.45 9.42 4.81
C VAL A 241 2.49 10.52 5.87
N HIS A 242 1.75 11.62 5.67
CA HIS A 242 1.90 12.82 6.50
C HIS A 242 0.78 13.03 7.54
N HIS A 243 -0.29 12.20 7.55
CA HIS A 243 -1.44 12.44 8.44
C HIS A 243 -1.12 12.27 9.93
N VAL A 244 -0.15 11.40 10.29
CA VAL A 244 0.28 11.27 11.69
C VAL A 244 0.87 12.59 12.18
N GLY A 245 1.83 13.15 11.44
CA GLY A 245 2.40 14.45 11.76
C GLY A 245 1.37 15.60 11.68
N ALA A 246 0.40 15.54 10.75
CA ALA A 246 -0.66 16.52 10.69
C ALA A 246 -1.61 16.47 11.90
N ILE A 247 -1.89 15.27 12.44
CA ILE A 247 -2.65 15.08 13.67
C ILE A 247 -1.83 15.54 14.88
N GLU A 248 -0.56 15.16 14.96
CA GLU A 248 0.36 15.59 16.01
C GLU A 248 0.46 17.13 16.09
N ALA A 249 0.49 17.80 14.94
CA ALA A 249 0.49 19.26 14.85
C ALA A 249 -0.76 19.93 15.46
N THR A 250 -1.82 19.19 15.75
CA THR A 250 -2.98 19.67 16.50
C THR A 250 -2.78 19.69 18.03
N GLY A 251 -1.60 19.27 18.51
CA GLY A 251 -1.20 19.29 19.93
C GLY A 251 -1.39 17.96 20.68
N VAL A 252 -1.66 16.85 19.98
CA VAL A 252 -1.71 15.52 20.59
C VAL A 252 -0.34 14.82 20.50
N SER A 253 -0.07 13.85 21.40
CA SER A 253 1.20 13.10 21.34
C SER A 253 1.28 12.23 20.08
N ILE A 254 2.50 11.91 19.66
CA ILE A 254 2.75 11.03 18.50
C ILE A 254 2.14 9.65 18.70
N GLY A 255 2.10 9.13 19.95
CA GLY A 255 1.45 7.86 20.26
C GLY A 255 -0.06 7.90 20.04
N LEU A 256 -0.74 9.00 20.48
CA LEU A 256 -2.17 9.18 20.24
C LEU A 256 -2.46 9.42 18.74
N ALA A 257 -1.67 10.25 18.06
CA ALA A 257 -1.81 10.48 16.62
C ALA A 257 -1.67 9.17 15.82
N SER A 258 -0.69 8.35 16.16
CA SER A 258 -0.49 7.04 15.55
C SER A 258 -1.62 6.05 15.87
N THR A 259 -2.17 6.10 17.09
CA THR A 259 -3.34 5.30 17.46
C THR A 259 -4.57 5.70 16.64
N MET A 260 -4.82 7.00 16.46
CA MET A 260 -5.89 7.51 15.59
C MET A 260 -5.69 7.06 14.13
N ALA A 261 -4.45 7.06 13.63
CA ALA A 261 -4.10 6.53 12.33
C ALA A 261 -4.40 5.02 12.22
N GLY A 262 -4.14 4.26 13.26
CA GLY A 262 -4.49 2.84 13.36
C GLY A 262 -6.01 2.61 13.32
N ILE A 263 -6.78 3.41 14.07
CA ILE A 263 -8.25 3.36 14.06
C ILE A 263 -8.79 3.73 12.68
N ARG A 264 -8.21 4.73 12.01
CA ARG A 264 -8.53 5.05 10.60
C ARG A 264 -8.32 3.84 9.70
N GLY A 265 -7.22 3.11 9.89
CA GLY A 265 -6.95 1.86 9.18
C GLY A 265 -7.99 0.78 9.47
N LEU A 266 -8.40 0.59 10.72
CA LEU A 266 -9.45 -0.36 11.10
C LEU A 266 -10.80 -0.02 10.46
N LEU A 267 -11.17 1.26 10.41
CA LEU A 267 -12.39 1.74 9.76
C LEU A 267 -12.38 1.54 8.23
N SER A 268 -11.23 1.26 7.63
CA SER A 268 -11.17 0.89 6.20
C SER A 268 -11.80 -0.48 5.91
N LEU A 269 -11.89 -1.37 6.88
CA LEU A 269 -12.46 -2.71 6.69
C LEU A 269 -13.98 -2.67 6.40
N PRO A 270 -14.83 -2.01 7.20
CA PRO A 270 -16.24 -1.85 6.85
C PRO A 270 -16.45 -1.05 5.57
N GLY A 271 -15.64 -0.04 5.27
CA GLY A 271 -15.68 0.68 4.00
C GLY A 271 -15.45 -0.24 2.80
N ARG A 272 -14.47 -1.15 2.90
CA ARG A 272 -14.20 -2.16 1.87
C ARG A 272 -15.35 -3.15 1.71
N ALA A 273 -15.91 -3.63 2.81
CA ALA A 273 -17.04 -4.55 2.78
C ALA A 273 -18.31 -3.92 2.18
N ALA A 274 -18.53 -2.64 2.43
CA ALA A 274 -19.69 -1.91 1.91
C ALA A 274 -19.60 -1.59 0.41
N ALA A 275 -18.41 -1.58 -0.19
CA ALA A 275 -18.19 -1.12 -1.57
C ALA A 275 -19.09 -1.80 -2.60
N ALA A 276 -19.23 -3.13 -2.55
CA ALA A 276 -20.08 -3.90 -3.47
C ALA A 276 -21.57 -3.54 -3.28
N THR A 277 -22.05 -3.44 -2.03
CA THR A 277 -23.44 -3.09 -1.72
C THR A 277 -23.77 -1.65 -2.14
N VAL A 278 -22.84 -0.72 -1.93
CA VAL A 278 -23.03 0.67 -2.39
C VAL A 278 -23.09 0.71 -3.92
N THR A 279 -22.15 0.02 -4.59
CA THR A 279 -22.12 -0.03 -6.07
C THR A 279 -23.40 -0.60 -6.66
N SER A 280 -23.95 -1.67 -6.07
CA SER A 280 -25.20 -2.28 -6.58
C SER A 280 -26.42 -1.37 -6.44
N ARG A 281 -26.40 -0.39 -5.52
CA ARG A 281 -27.51 0.54 -5.28
C ARG A 281 -27.42 1.83 -6.11
N VAL A 282 -26.21 2.38 -6.25
CA VAL A 282 -26.03 3.72 -6.85
C VAL A 282 -25.20 3.73 -8.13
N GLY A 283 -24.71 2.58 -8.57
CA GLY A 283 -23.78 2.46 -9.70
C GLY A 283 -22.34 2.79 -9.35
N ILE A 284 -21.39 2.35 -10.20
CA ILE A 284 -19.95 2.44 -9.90
C ILE A 284 -19.44 3.88 -9.85
N VAL A 285 -19.90 4.76 -10.75
CA VAL A 285 -19.45 6.15 -10.79
C VAL A 285 -19.94 6.94 -9.58
N ASN A 286 -21.19 6.74 -9.17
CA ASN A 286 -21.73 7.41 -7.99
C ASN A 286 -21.12 6.85 -6.70
N ALA A 287 -20.77 5.56 -6.64
CA ALA A 287 -20.05 4.96 -5.53
C ALA A 287 -18.63 5.57 -5.40
N LEU A 288 -17.91 5.75 -6.50
CA LEU A 288 -16.62 6.46 -6.54
C LEU A 288 -16.78 7.92 -6.09
N ARG A 289 -17.77 8.62 -6.62
CA ARG A 289 -18.06 10.02 -6.23
C ARG A 289 -18.36 10.15 -4.74
N LEU A 290 -19.21 9.28 -4.19
CA LEU A 290 -19.53 9.25 -2.77
C LEU A 290 -18.26 9.02 -1.93
N THR A 291 -17.40 8.09 -2.34
CA THR A 291 -16.12 7.83 -1.69
C THR A 291 -15.24 9.08 -1.64
N TYR A 292 -15.10 9.79 -2.77
CA TYR A 292 -14.26 11.00 -2.81
C TYR A 292 -14.91 12.20 -2.13
N VAL A 293 -16.23 12.34 -2.13
CA VAL A 293 -16.92 13.33 -1.29
C VAL A 293 -16.64 13.10 0.19
N THR A 294 -16.81 11.86 0.65
CA THR A 294 -16.55 11.48 2.05
C THR A 294 -15.08 11.73 2.43
N MET A 295 -14.15 11.38 1.54
CA MET A 295 -12.72 11.61 1.76
C MET A 295 -12.38 13.11 1.81
N THR A 296 -12.95 13.91 0.90
CA THR A 296 -12.80 15.37 0.85
C THR A 296 -13.30 16.03 2.13
N LEU A 297 -14.52 15.67 2.57
CA LEU A 297 -15.09 16.20 3.82
C LEU A 297 -14.23 15.83 5.03
N GLY A 298 -13.75 14.58 5.10
CA GLY A 298 -12.83 14.18 6.15
C GLY A 298 -11.51 14.95 6.12
N THR A 299 -10.90 15.16 4.94
CA THR A 299 -9.65 15.91 4.81
C THR A 299 -9.85 17.38 5.22
N LEU A 300 -10.96 18.00 4.82
CA LEU A 300 -11.33 19.37 5.23
C LEU A 300 -11.55 19.48 6.75
N ALA A 301 -12.07 18.43 7.39
CA ALA A 301 -12.21 18.42 8.85
C ALA A 301 -10.83 18.51 9.55
N LEU A 302 -9.79 17.90 9.01
CA LEU A 302 -8.43 18.02 9.54
C LEU A 302 -7.83 19.40 9.24
N VAL A 303 -8.14 20.01 8.09
CA VAL A 303 -7.75 21.42 7.80
C VAL A 303 -8.37 22.38 8.81
N ALA A 304 -9.62 22.14 9.20
CA ALA A 304 -10.38 22.98 10.13
C ALA A 304 -10.13 22.61 11.61
N ALA A 305 -9.15 21.73 11.93
CA ALA A 305 -8.98 21.15 13.24
C ALA A 305 -8.55 22.18 14.31
N GLY A 306 -9.49 22.96 14.81
CA GLY A 306 -9.35 23.75 16.04
C GLY A 306 -9.70 22.97 17.33
N ALA A 307 -10.24 21.76 17.22
CA ALA A 307 -10.58 20.87 18.32
C ALA A 307 -10.40 19.40 17.91
N ILE A 308 -10.07 18.54 18.89
CA ILE A 308 -9.85 17.11 18.67
C ILE A 308 -11.05 16.39 18.01
N ALA A 309 -12.26 16.91 18.17
CA ALA A 309 -13.45 16.37 17.53
C ALA A 309 -13.33 16.36 15.98
N TRP A 310 -12.73 17.38 15.40
CA TRP A 310 -12.50 17.44 13.94
C TRP A 310 -11.47 16.43 13.45
N VAL A 311 -10.48 16.12 14.30
CA VAL A 311 -9.52 15.03 14.02
C VAL A 311 -10.26 13.68 13.96
N TRP A 312 -11.21 13.43 14.88
CA TRP A 312 -12.02 12.22 14.82
C TRP A 312 -12.94 12.17 13.59
N VAL A 313 -13.49 13.30 13.15
CA VAL A 313 -14.24 13.37 11.90
C VAL A 313 -13.35 12.98 10.71
N PHE A 314 -12.11 13.48 10.67
CA PHE A 314 -11.11 13.06 9.67
C PHE A 314 -10.89 11.55 9.73
N VAL A 315 -10.61 11.00 10.91
CA VAL A 315 -10.32 9.57 11.12
C VAL A 315 -11.46 8.69 10.62
N VAL A 316 -12.70 9.02 10.98
CA VAL A 316 -13.87 8.23 10.62
C VAL A 316 -14.16 8.31 9.12
N LEU A 317 -14.30 9.52 8.60
CA LEU A 317 -14.70 9.72 7.20
C LEU A 317 -13.64 9.21 6.23
N THR A 318 -12.36 9.58 6.46
CA THR A 318 -11.30 9.12 5.56
C THR A 318 -10.98 7.65 5.72
N GLY A 319 -11.16 7.07 6.92
CA GLY A 319 -11.00 5.64 7.14
C GLY A 319 -12.00 4.83 6.32
N LEU A 320 -13.30 5.12 6.45
CA LEU A 320 -14.36 4.47 5.68
C LEU A 320 -14.13 4.63 4.16
N ALA A 321 -13.83 5.86 3.71
CA ALA A 321 -13.61 6.13 2.30
C ALA A 321 -12.37 5.40 1.75
N PHE A 322 -11.26 5.37 2.49
CA PHE A 322 -10.02 4.70 2.09
C PHE A 322 -10.23 3.23 1.75
N GLY A 323 -11.02 2.52 2.56
CA GLY A 323 -11.32 1.12 2.33
C GLY A 323 -12.01 0.83 1.00
N SER A 324 -12.85 1.75 0.55
CA SER A 324 -13.66 1.60 -0.67
C SER A 324 -12.86 1.88 -1.96
N VAL A 325 -11.77 2.65 -1.91
CA VAL A 325 -11.04 3.11 -3.11
C VAL A 325 -10.58 1.96 -3.99
N SER A 326 -9.82 1.02 -3.43
CA SER A 326 -9.20 -0.08 -4.20
C SER A 326 -10.23 -1.00 -4.86
N PRO A 327 -11.26 -1.53 -4.16
CA PRO A 327 -12.27 -2.36 -4.81
C PRO A 327 -13.09 -1.60 -5.86
N LEU A 328 -13.43 -0.33 -5.62
CA LEU A 328 -14.18 0.46 -6.61
C LEU A 328 -13.34 0.78 -7.84
N GLN A 329 -12.06 1.08 -7.68
CA GLN A 329 -11.15 1.24 -8.82
C GLN A 329 -11.02 -0.04 -9.64
N GLY A 330 -10.92 -1.19 -8.98
CA GLY A 330 -10.88 -2.49 -9.65
C GLY A 330 -12.15 -2.79 -10.44
N LEU A 331 -13.32 -2.54 -9.84
CA LEU A 331 -14.62 -2.72 -10.51
C LEU A 331 -14.77 -1.78 -11.72
N TYR A 332 -14.45 -0.49 -11.56
CA TYR A 332 -14.51 0.47 -12.66
C TYR A 332 -13.56 0.08 -13.80
N SER A 333 -12.35 -0.37 -13.49
CA SER A 333 -11.39 -0.82 -14.49
C SER A 333 -11.89 -2.06 -15.24
N ALA A 334 -12.56 -2.99 -14.55
CA ALA A 334 -13.13 -4.17 -15.18
C ALA A 334 -14.25 -3.82 -16.17
N GLU A 335 -15.09 -2.84 -15.83
CA GLU A 335 -16.14 -2.34 -16.74
C GLU A 335 -15.53 -1.53 -17.91
N LEU A 336 -14.49 -0.74 -17.66
CA LEU A 336 -13.85 0.11 -18.67
C LEU A 336 -13.07 -0.68 -19.72
N TYR A 337 -12.33 -1.71 -19.28
CA TYR A 337 -11.38 -2.43 -20.14
C TYR A 337 -11.97 -3.68 -20.79
N GLY A 338 -13.04 -4.23 -20.23
CA GLY A 338 -13.58 -5.52 -20.65
C GLY A 338 -12.67 -6.71 -20.32
N GLN A 339 -13.18 -7.93 -20.40
CA GLN A 339 -12.46 -9.12 -19.93
C GLN A 339 -11.25 -9.52 -20.79
N ARG A 340 -11.25 -9.21 -22.09
CA ARG A 340 -10.21 -9.69 -23.02
C ARG A 340 -8.87 -8.98 -22.86
N ARG A 341 -8.86 -7.73 -22.40
CA ARG A 341 -7.65 -6.86 -22.30
C ARG A 341 -7.32 -6.43 -20.90
N ILE A 342 -8.04 -6.96 -19.91
CA ILE A 342 -7.98 -6.49 -18.53
C ILE A 342 -6.57 -6.62 -17.92
N GLY A 343 -5.81 -7.65 -18.24
CA GLY A 343 -4.50 -7.92 -17.65
C GLY A 343 -3.46 -6.85 -17.98
N SER A 344 -3.24 -6.57 -19.26
CA SER A 344 -2.26 -5.58 -19.72
C SER A 344 -2.63 -4.16 -19.32
N LEU A 345 -3.95 -3.84 -19.35
CA LEU A 345 -4.44 -2.51 -19.00
C LEU A 345 -4.43 -2.26 -17.49
N LEU A 346 -4.71 -3.26 -16.66
CA LEU A 346 -4.49 -3.16 -15.21
C LEU A 346 -3.02 -2.99 -14.87
N GLY A 347 -2.11 -3.68 -15.58
CA GLY A 347 -0.68 -3.50 -15.41
C GLY A 347 -0.23 -2.06 -15.69
N MET A 348 -0.65 -1.49 -16.83
CA MET A 348 -0.40 -0.09 -17.17
C MET A 348 -0.97 0.87 -16.11
N GLN A 349 -2.22 0.66 -15.74
CA GLN A 349 -2.90 1.45 -14.70
C GLN A 349 -2.11 1.44 -13.39
N GLN A 350 -1.65 0.26 -12.97
CA GLN A 350 -0.90 0.12 -11.73
C GLN A 350 0.43 0.88 -11.76
N VAL A 351 1.11 0.89 -12.90
CA VAL A 351 2.35 1.67 -13.07
C VAL A 351 2.05 3.17 -13.00
N VAL A 352 1.07 3.66 -13.76
CA VAL A 352 0.78 5.10 -13.85
C VAL A 352 0.23 5.64 -12.52
N ILE A 353 -0.78 4.98 -11.96
CA ILE A 353 -1.41 5.41 -10.70
C ILE A 353 -0.47 5.18 -9.51
N GLY A 354 0.29 4.08 -9.53
CA GLY A 354 1.27 3.78 -8.49
C GLY A 354 2.43 4.77 -8.46
N ALA A 355 2.93 5.18 -9.63
CA ALA A 355 3.97 6.23 -9.72
C ALA A 355 3.47 7.58 -9.19
N ALA A 356 2.23 7.97 -9.53
CA ALA A 356 1.61 9.18 -8.99
C ALA A 356 1.44 9.12 -7.46
N GLY A 357 1.00 7.96 -6.95
CA GLY A 357 0.90 7.72 -5.51
C GLY A 357 2.25 7.81 -4.79
N ALA A 358 3.29 7.23 -5.37
CA ALA A 358 4.65 7.30 -4.80
C ALA A 358 5.23 8.73 -4.83
N ALA A 359 4.95 9.50 -5.89
CA ALA A 359 5.40 10.88 -6.00
C ALA A 359 4.65 11.84 -5.06
N GLY A 360 3.41 11.54 -4.71
CA GLY A 360 2.55 12.40 -3.90
C GLY A 360 3.20 12.87 -2.58
N PRO A 361 3.64 11.99 -1.69
CA PRO A 361 4.27 12.39 -0.43
C PRO A 361 5.55 13.22 -0.61
N PHE A 362 6.35 12.87 -1.62
CA PHE A 362 7.59 13.60 -1.94
C PHE A 362 7.27 15.02 -2.41
N VAL A 363 6.40 15.16 -3.43
CA VAL A 363 6.07 16.46 -4.02
C VAL A 363 5.31 17.35 -3.01
N LEU A 364 4.35 16.79 -2.28
CA LEU A 364 3.60 17.55 -1.28
C LEU A 364 4.40 17.78 0.01
N GLY A 365 5.45 17.00 0.28
CA GLY A 365 6.41 17.26 1.36
C GLY A 365 7.08 18.64 1.22
N PHE A 366 7.39 19.09 0.00
CA PHE A 366 7.91 20.44 -0.24
C PHE A 366 6.97 21.55 0.24
N THR A 367 5.65 21.30 0.19
CA THR A 367 4.69 22.31 0.67
C THR A 367 4.70 22.46 2.18
N ILE A 368 4.98 21.37 2.91
CA ILE A 368 5.17 21.42 4.37
C ILE A 368 6.44 22.21 4.69
N ASP A 369 7.51 21.92 3.96
CA ASP A 369 8.81 22.57 4.16
C ASP A 369 8.75 24.08 3.85
N ALA A 370 8.00 24.44 2.80
CA ALA A 370 7.85 25.85 2.38
C ALA A 370 6.91 26.66 3.28
N THR A 371 5.91 26.04 3.89
CA THR A 371 4.86 26.76 4.67
C THR A 371 4.98 26.55 6.18
N GLY A 372 5.84 25.63 6.61
CA GLY A 372 6.02 25.30 8.02
C GLY A 372 4.83 24.51 8.64
N GLY A 373 3.89 24.01 7.82
CA GLY A 373 2.70 23.33 8.33
C GLY A 373 2.01 22.43 7.29
N TYR A 374 1.06 21.62 7.76
CA TYR A 374 0.38 20.61 6.94
C TYR A 374 -0.83 21.15 6.15
N THR A 375 -1.30 22.36 6.44
CA THR A 375 -2.53 22.91 5.85
C THR A 375 -2.46 22.94 4.32
N THR A 376 -1.36 23.43 3.75
CA THR A 376 -1.19 23.51 2.28
C THR A 376 -1.21 22.13 1.63
N LEU A 377 -0.54 21.14 2.21
CA LEU A 377 -0.60 19.76 1.75
C LEU A 377 -2.04 19.21 1.75
N LEU A 378 -2.76 19.40 2.86
CA LEU A 378 -4.14 18.94 3.01
C LEU A 378 -5.08 19.61 2.02
N VAL A 379 -4.92 20.91 1.78
CA VAL A 379 -5.71 21.66 0.78
C VAL A 379 -5.42 21.16 -0.64
N ILE A 380 -4.14 20.96 -1.01
CA ILE A 380 -3.78 20.42 -2.32
C ILE A 380 -4.34 18.99 -2.48
N ALA A 381 -4.20 18.14 -1.46
CA ALA A 381 -4.77 16.78 -1.49
C ALA A 381 -6.29 16.82 -1.65
N THR A 382 -6.98 17.77 -1.01
CA THR A 382 -8.42 18.02 -1.19
C THR A 382 -8.74 18.39 -2.64
N VAL A 383 -7.98 19.30 -3.25
CA VAL A 383 -8.15 19.68 -4.65
C VAL A 383 -7.96 18.49 -5.59
N LEU A 384 -6.94 17.65 -5.33
CA LEU A 384 -6.71 16.43 -6.12
C LEU A 384 -7.87 15.43 -5.99
N GLN A 385 -8.48 15.30 -4.82
CA GLN A 385 -9.69 14.49 -4.61
C GLN A 385 -10.91 15.07 -5.34
N LEU A 386 -11.07 16.40 -5.35
CA LEU A 386 -12.14 17.07 -6.10
C LEU A 386 -11.96 16.93 -7.62
N ILE A 387 -10.72 17.00 -8.11
CA ILE A 387 -10.41 16.71 -9.53
C ILE A 387 -10.85 15.28 -9.89
N ALA A 388 -10.55 14.30 -9.04
CA ALA A 388 -11.01 12.94 -9.23
C ALA A 388 -12.55 12.87 -9.23
N LEU A 389 -13.20 13.46 -8.24
CA LEU A 389 -14.65 13.47 -8.09
C LEU A 389 -15.37 13.96 -9.37
N VAL A 390 -14.93 15.06 -9.95
CA VAL A 390 -15.57 15.64 -11.15
C VAL A 390 -15.15 14.94 -12.46
N SER A 391 -14.06 14.18 -12.41
CA SER A 391 -13.49 13.54 -13.60
C SER A 391 -14.10 12.17 -13.92
N TYR A 392 -14.69 11.46 -12.97
CA TYR A 392 -15.28 10.16 -13.23
C TYR A 392 -16.53 10.25 -14.12
N ARG A 393 -16.61 9.38 -15.12
CA ARG A 393 -17.71 9.25 -16.10
C ARG A 393 -18.14 7.80 -16.21
N GLU A 394 -19.42 7.60 -16.59
CA GLU A 394 -19.91 6.25 -16.85
C GLU A 394 -19.07 5.58 -17.96
N PRO A 395 -18.68 4.31 -17.79
CA PRO A 395 -18.11 3.53 -18.87
C PRO A 395 -19.24 3.30 -19.89
N THR A 396 -19.18 4.05 -20.98
CA THR A 396 -20.15 3.82 -22.08
C THR A 396 -19.69 2.64 -22.93
N ASP A 397 -20.61 1.92 -23.58
CA ASP A 397 -20.33 0.79 -24.51
C ASP A 397 -19.34 1.12 -25.64
N ARG A 398 -18.92 2.37 -25.76
CA ARG A 398 -17.89 2.87 -26.68
C ARG A 398 -16.50 2.97 -26.05
N GLY A 399 -16.31 2.55 -24.80
CA GLY A 399 -15.01 2.46 -24.15
C GLY A 399 -14.22 1.32 -24.80
N VAL A 400 -13.17 1.64 -25.54
CA VAL A 400 -12.30 0.70 -26.27
C VAL A 400 -13.09 -0.20 -27.24
N ALA A 401 -13.54 0.39 -28.37
CA ALA A 401 -14.04 -0.39 -29.52
C ALA A 401 -13.02 -1.49 -29.94
N PRO A 402 -13.51 -2.60 -30.52
CA PRO A 402 -12.73 -3.80 -30.80
C PRO A 402 -11.52 -3.56 -31.69
#